data_1bb8f737ec1368de10925bbe5dd65a3a
#
_entry.id   1bb8f737ec1368de10925bbe5dd65a3a
#
_cell.length_a   1.000
_cell.length_b   1.000
_cell.length_c   1.000
_cell.angle_alpha   90.00
_cell.angle_beta   90.00
_cell.angle_gamma   90.00
#
_symmetry.space_group_name_H-M   'P 1'
#
loop_
_entity.id
_entity.type
_entity.pdbx_description
1 polymer ?
#
loop_
_entity_poly.entity_id
_entity_poly.type
_entity_poly.pdbx_seq_one_letter_code
_entity_poly.pdbx_strand_id
1 'polypeptide(L)'
;FPKNVSACGGDGSIERIPGQVAYRCVNKNSFTQQERKFAYFVSKKAFNIEGLGPRIIDQLMEKNLISSFDDIFTLKKGDLLELEGFAEKSADNLLSEIENRKEIELARFLISLSIDQVGEETAYDLAEHFGTLQNIQNATEDELEKIDGVGGVVAESIHNWFKHKDNQKLLNRLSKHVKVKTEKGNSFL
;
A
#
# COMPACT_ATOMS: atom_id res chain seq x y z
N PHE A 1 -6.13 27.82 -12.71
CA PHE A 1 -6.24 26.54 -11.99
C PHE A 1 -7.01 26.78 -10.69
N PRO A 2 -7.97 25.94 -10.30
CA PRO A 2 -8.72 26.15 -9.07
C PRO A 2 -7.78 26.13 -7.86
N LYS A 3 -8.00 27.01 -6.89
CA LYS A 3 -7.23 27.03 -5.64
C LYS A 3 -7.71 25.95 -4.65
N ASN A 4 -8.97 25.54 -4.78
CA ASN A 4 -9.62 24.59 -3.90
C ASN A 4 -10.38 23.55 -4.73
N VAL A 5 -10.33 22.31 -4.29
CA VAL A 5 -11.01 21.17 -4.89
C VAL A 5 -11.76 20.42 -3.79
N SER A 6 -13.09 20.34 -3.88
CA SER A 6 -13.92 19.73 -2.84
C SER A 6 -13.55 18.28 -2.52
N ALA A 7 -13.15 17.52 -3.55
CA ALA A 7 -12.67 16.12 -3.39
C ALA A 7 -11.39 16.00 -2.54
N CYS A 8 -10.68 17.11 -2.28
CA CYS A 8 -9.53 17.11 -1.37
C CYS A 8 -9.90 17.06 0.11
N GLY A 9 -11.17 17.28 0.45
CA GLY A 9 -11.64 17.35 1.84
C GLY A 9 -11.06 18.55 2.61
N GLY A 10 -11.45 18.71 3.87
CA GLY A 10 -11.05 19.86 4.66
C GLY A 10 -11.48 21.18 3.99
N ASP A 11 -10.56 22.12 3.82
CA ASP A 11 -10.79 23.37 3.09
C ASP A 11 -10.64 23.23 1.55
N GLY A 12 -10.33 22.03 1.06
CA GLY A 12 -10.14 21.74 -0.35
C GLY A 12 -8.82 22.24 -0.94
N SER A 13 -7.91 22.76 -0.12
CA SER A 13 -6.66 23.38 -0.58
C SER A 13 -5.78 22.41 -1.38
N ILE A 14 -5.20 22.95 -2.44
CA ILE A 14 -4.20 22.27 -3.26
C ILE A 14 -2.90 23.07 -3.28
N GLU A 15 -1.79 22.36 -3.37
CA GLU A 15 -0.46 22.96 -3.50
C GLU A 15 0.24 22.47 -4.77
N ARG A 16 1.11 23.33 -5.33
CA ARG A 16 1.97 22.91 -6.43
C ARG A 16 3.14 22.10 -5.90
N ILE A 17 3.40 20.96 -6.54
CA ILE A 17 4.58 20.17 -6.19
C ILE A 17 5.82 20.93 -6.65
N PRO A 18 6.78 21.21 -5.76
CA PRO A 18 8.00 21.92 -6.12
C PRO A 18 8.74 21.23 -7.28
N GLY A 19 9.14 21.99 -8.29
CA GLY A 19 9.83 21.48 -9.47
C GLY A 19 8.95 20.75 -10.50
N GLN A 20 7.63 20.67 -10.28
CA GLN A 20 6.69 20.02 -11.19
C GLN A 20 5.56 20.95 -11.64
N VAL A 21 4.87 20.59 -12.72
CA VAL A 21 3.66 21.29 -13.18
C VAL A 21 2.42 20.80 -12.42
N ALA A 22 2.54 19.66 -11.72
CA ALA A 22 1.45 19.00 -11.01
C ALA A 22 1.05 19.70 -9.71
N TYR A 23 -0.21 19.55 -9.33
CA TYR A 23 -0.79 19.99 -8.06
C TYR A 23 -1.25 18.76 -7.27
N ARG A 24 -1.19 18.85 -5.94
CA ARG A 24 -1.69 17.81 -5.04
C ARG A 24 -2.59 18.42 -3.96
N CYS A 25 -3.46 17.62 -3.39
CA CYS A 25 -4.22 17.99 -2.21
C CYS A 25 -3.27 18.24 -1.03
N VAL A 26 -3.44 19.34 -0.31
CA VAL A 26 -2.71 19.62 0.94
C VAL A 26 -3.09 18.61 2.02
N ASN A 27 -4.37 18.24 2.07
CA ASN A 27 -4.85 17.20 2.97
C ASN A 27 -4.39 15.79 2.49
N LYS A 28 -3.34 15.27 3.12
CA LYS A 28 -2.78 13.94 2.83
C LYS A 28 -3.74 12.78 3.13
N ASN A 29 -4.80 13.04 3.91
CA ASN A 29 -5.85 12.07 4.25
C ASN A 29 -7.15 12.35 3.48
N SER A 30 -7.09 13.10 2.37
CA SER A 30 -8.27 13.29 1.52
C SER A 30 -8.78 11.97 0.99
N PHE A 31 -10.09 11.86 0.79
CA PHE A 31 -10.75 10.67 0.22
C PHE A 31 -10.04 10.21 -1.07
N THR A 32 -9.82 11.14 -1.99
CA THR A 32 -9.14 10.87 -3.27
C THR A 32 -7.71 10.32 -3.11
N GLN A 33 -6.97 10.80 -2.10
CA GLN A 33 -5.62 10.26 -1.86
C GLN A 33 -5.67 8.87 -1.24
N GLN A 34 -6.60 8.63 -0.32
CA GLN A 34 -6.81 7.31 0.25
C GLN A 34 -7.27 6.31 -0.80
N GLU A 35 -8.25 6.67 -1.64
CA GLU A 35 -8.70 5.85 -2.77
C GLU A 35 -7.52 5.42 -3.65
N ARG A 36 -6.65 6.36 -4.04
CA ARG A 36 -5.46 6.05 -4.84
C ARG A 36 -4.51 5.09 -4.13
N LYS A 37 -4.32 5.23 -2.82
CA LYS A 37 -3.49 4.31 -2.03
C LYS A 37 -4.09 2.91 -2.01
N PHE A 38 -5.40 2.78 -1.81
CA PHE A 38 -6.10 1.49 -1.89
C PHE A 38 -6.00 0.88 -3.28
N ALA A 39 -6.26 1.67 -4.33
CA ALA A 39 -6.16 1.21 -5.72
C ALA A 39 -4.75 0.71 -6.04
N TYR A 40 -3.73 1.38 -5.54
CA TYR A 40 -2.34 0.94 -5.71
C TYR A 40 -2.04 -0.33 -4.91
N PHE A 41 -2.49 -0.39 -3.65
CA PHE A 41 -2.32 -1.56 -2.77
C PHE A 41 -2.88 -2.85 -3.40
N VAL A 42 -4.05 -2.78 -4.05
CA VAL A 42 -4.68 -3.95 -4.69
C VAL A 42 -4.24 -4.17 -6.14
N SER A 43 -3.44 -3.28 -6.70
CA SER A 43 -3.01 -3.32 -8.11
C SER A 43 -2.17 -4.55 -8.45
N LYS A 44 -2.02 -4.80 -9.76
CA LYS A 44 -1.21 -5.91 -10.30
C LYS A 44 0.23 -5.89 -9.82
N LYS A 45 0.79 -4.73 -9.50
CA LYS A 45 2.17 -4.56 -9.02
C LYS A 45 2.32 -4.91 -7.54
N ALA A 46 1.26 -4.83 -6.77
CA ALA A 46 1.21 -5.10 -5.34
C ALA A 46 0.47 -6.42 -5.05
N PHE A 47 -0.67 -6.39 -4.35
CA PHE A 47 -1.40 -7.60 -3.99
C PHE A 47 -2.07 -8.31 -5.17
N ASN A 48 -2.34 -7.62 -6.27
CA ASN A 48 -3.01 -8.16 -7.47
C ASN A 48 -4.36 -8.81 -7.17
N ILE A 49 -5.23 -8.11 -6.44
CA ILE A 49 -6.56 -8.61 -6.12
C ILE A 49 -7.50 -8.29 -7.28
N GLU A 50 -7.75 -9.28 -8.13
CA GLU A 50 -8.65 -9.12 -9.28
C GLU A 50 -10.10 -8.92 -8.82
N GLY A 51 -10.81 -8.03 -9.50
CA GLY A 51 -12.19 -7.69 -9.14
C GLY A 51 -12.32 -6.56 -8.10
N LEU A 52 -11.23 -6.17 -7.42
CA LEU A 52 -11.22 -5.05 -6.48
C LEU A 52 -10.70 -3.77 -7.17
N GLY A 53 -11.42 -3.30 -8.18
CA GLY A 53 -11.07 -2.09 -8.92
C GLY A 53 -11.51 -0.79 -8.21
N PRO A 54 -11.11 0.40 -8.76
CA PRO A 54 -11.40 1.70 -8.14
C PRO A 54 -12.86 1.92 -7.77
N ARG A 55 -13.80 1.55 -8.66
CA ARG A 55 -15.25 1.69 -8.40
C ARG A 55 -15.70 0.90 -7.14
N ILE A 56 -15.13 -0.26 -6.91
CA ILE A 56 -15.47 -1.09 -5.75
C ILE A 56 -14.83 -0.53 -4.49
N ILE A 57 -13.59 -0.06 -4.60
CA ILE A 57 -12.89 0.63 -3.52
C ILE A 57 -13.68 1.86 -3.07
N ASP A 58 -14.14 2.69 -4.01
CA ASP A 58 -15.00 3.85 -3.72
C ASP A 58 -16.23 3.45 -2.90
N GLN A 59 -16.99 2.48 -3.36
CA GLN A 59 -18.18 2.02 -2.66
C GLN A 59 -17.87 1.51 -1.25
N LEU A 60 -16.79 0.73 -1.11
CA LEU A 60 -16.35 0.20 0.19
C LEU A 60 -15.96 1.33 1.15
N MET A 61 -15.26 2.35 0.66
CA MET A 61 -14.88 3.52 1.45
C MET A 61 -16.09 4.39 1.81
N GLU A 62 -17.00 4.66 0.88
CA GLU A 62 -18.22 5.43 1.10
C GLU A 62 -19.13 4.78 2.15
N LYS A 63 -19.18 3.46 2.17
CA LYS A 63 -19.94 2.67 3.16
C LYS A 63 -19.16 2.44 4.47
N ASN A 64 -17.94 2.98 4.59
CA ASN A 64 -17.03 2.77 5.73
C ASN A 64 -16.73 1.28 6.02
N LEU A 65 -16.76 0.44 4.99
CA LEU A 65 -16.41 -0.98 5.09
C LEU A 65 -14.89 -1.20 5.07
N ILE A 66 -14.14 -0.26 4.49
CA ILE A 66 -12.68 -0.20 4.56
C ILE A 66 -12.22 1.22 4.95
N SER A 67 -11.26 1.30 5.85
CA SER A 67 -10.58 2.54 6.28
C SER A 67 -9.07 2.35 6.38
N SER A 68 -8.62 1.11 6.46
CA SER A 68 -7.23 0.68 6.52
C SER A 68 -7.02 -0.51 5.59
N PHE A 69 -5.79 -0.75 5.13
CA PHE A 69 -5.50 -1.81 4.16
C PHE A 69 -5.83 -3.21 4.68
N ASP A 70 -5.68 -3.43 5.98
CA ASP A 70 -6.02 -4.69 6.62
C ASP A 70 -7.52 -5.01 6.58
N ASP A 71 -8.40 -4.01 6.49
CA ASP A 71 -9.84 -4.20 6.39
C ASP A 71 -10.24 -5.01 5.15
N ILE A 72 -9.46 -4.89 4.04
CA ILE A 72 -9.69 -5.66 2.82
C ILE A 72 -9.72 -7.16 3.10
N PHE A 73 -8.85 -7.64 4.00
CA PHE A 73 -8.72 -9.06 4.33
C PHE A 73 -9.75 -9.56 5.35
N THR A 74 -10.58 -8.67 5.87
CA THR A 74 -11.66 -8.98 6.83
C THR A 74 -13.06 -8.84 6.24
N LEU A 75 -13.17 -8.41 4.98
CA LEU A 75 -14.46 -8.29 4.26
C LEU A 75 -15.22 -9.61 4.26
N LYS A 76 -16.52 -9.51 4.44
CA LYS A 76 -17.45 -10.64 4.45
C LYS A 76 -18.41 -10.55 3.25
N LYS A 77 -19.04 -11.67 2.94
CA LYS A 77 -20.01 -11.74 1.84
C LYS A 77 -21.14 -10.74 1.99
N GLY A 78 -21.65 -10.56 3.22
CA GLY A 78 -22.69 -9.58 3.52
C GLY A 78 -22.29 -8.15 3.14
N ASP A 79 -21.04 -7.77 3.43
CA ASP A 79 -20.51 -6.44 3.10
C ASP A 79 -20.50 -6.20 1.59
N LEU A 80 -20.11 -7.22 0.82
CA LEU A 80 -20.05 -7.14 -0.64
C LEU A 80 -21.43 -7.13 -1.30
N LEU A 81 -22.41 -7.85 -0.74
CA LEU A 81 -23.76 -7.86 -1.26
C LEU A 81 -24.50 -6.52 -1.10
N GLU A 82 -24.00 -5.63 -0.24
CA GLU A 82 -24.49 -4.25 -0.12
C GLU A 82 -23.99 -3.33 -1.24
N LEU A 83 -23.00 -3.76 -2.01
CA LEU A 83 -22.39 -2.94 -3.07
C LEU A 83 -23.23 -3.03 -4.36
N GLU A 84 -23.31 -1.91 -5.06
CA GLU A 84 -23.98 -1.85 -6.36
C GLU A 84 -23.27 -2.76 -7.37
N GLY A 85 -24.02 -3.62 -8.03
CA GLY A 85 -23.51 -4.53 -9.06
C GLY A 85 -22.93 -5.83 -8.52
N PHE A 86 -22.99 -6.08 -7.20
CA PHE A 86 -22.63 -7.36 -6.61
C PHE A 86 -23.84 -8.29 -6.47
N ALA A 87 -23.58 -9.56 -6.80
CA ALA A 87 -24.48 -10.67 -6.54
C ALA A 87 -23.69 -11.79 -5.85
N GLU A 88 -24.35 -12.84 -5.39
CA GLU A 88 -23.75 -13.97 -4.69
C GLU A 88 -22.45 -14.46 -5.33
N LYS A 89 -22.46 -14.73 -6.64
CA LYS A 89 -21.33 -15.25 -7.38
C LYS A 89 -20.15 -14.27 -7.44
N SER A 90 -20.39 -12.99 -7.65
CA SER A 90 -19.33 -11.98 -7.69
C SER A 90 -18.72 -11.74 -6.32
N ALA A 91 -19.54 -11.78 -5.26
CA ALA A 91 -19.06 -11.69 -3.88
C ALA A 91 -18.16 -12.90 -3.53
N ASP A 92 -18.61 -14.12 -3.85
CA ASP A 92 -17.82 -15.33 -3.60
C ASP A 92 -16.49 -15.33 -4.38
N ASN A 93 -16.52 -14.89 -5.64
CA ASN A 93 -15.31 -14.79 -6.46
C ASN A 93 -14.31 -13.78 -5.87
N LEU A 94 -14.77 -12.60 -5.46
CA LEU A 94 -13.89 -11.60 -4.86
C LEU A 94 -13.30 -12.05 -3.52
N LEU A 95 -14.11 -12.68 -2.66
CA LEU A 95 -13.60 -13.23 -1.39
C LEU A 95 -12.58 -14.34 -1.61
N SER A 96 -12.81 -15.22 -2.58
CA SER A 96 -11.85 -16.25 -2.96
C SER A 96 -10.54 -15.64 -3.47
N GLU A 97 -10.64 -14.57 -4.27
CA GLU A 97 -9.45 -13.86 -4.77
C GLU A 97 -8.67 -13.20 -3.62
N ILE A 98 -9.36 -12.51 -2.70
CA ILE A 98 -8.72 -11.93 -1.49
C ILE A 98 -8.01 -13.01 -0.68
N GLU A 99 -8.64 -14.17 -0.47
CA GLU A 99 -8.04 -15.28 0.27
C GLU A 99 -6.78 -15.80 -0.42
N ASN A 100 -6.81 -15.97 -1.74
CA ASN A 100 -5.67 -16.42 -2.53
C ASN A 100 -4.49 -15.44 -2.51
N ARG A 101 -4.71 -14.17 -2.18
CA ARG A 101 -3.67 -13.12 -2.13
C ARG A 101 -3.12 -12.86 -0.72
N LYS A 102 -3.52 -13.62 0.28
CA LYS A 102 -2.97 -13.51 1.64
C LYS A 102 -1.51 -13.92 1.76
N GLU A 103 -0.97 -14.66 0.81
CA GLU A 103 0.46 -14.89 0.70
C GLU A 103 1.07 -14.01 -0.40
N ILE A 104 2.09 -13.22 -0.05
CA ILE A 104 2.71 -12.24 -0.95
C ILE A 104 4.24 -12.29 -0.83
N GLU A 105 4.93 -12.08 -1.95
CA GLU A 105 6.39 -11.93 -1.98
C GLU A 105 6.81 -10.60 -1.34
N LEU A 106 7.99 -10.59 -0.69
CA LEU A 106 8.48 -9.44 0.08
C LEU A 106 8.57 -8.16 -0.76
N ALA A 107 9.11 -8.24 -1.98
CA ALA A 107 9.22 -7.08 -2.87
C ALA A 107 7.86 -6.47 -3.17
N ARG A 108 6.87 -7.29 -3.52
CA ARG A 108 5.51 -6.85 -3.82
C ARG A 108 4.79 -6.29 -2.59
N PHE A 109 5.07 -6.85 -1.42
CA PHE A 109 4.57 -6.31 -0.16
C PHE A 109 5.13 -4.90 0.09
N LEU A 110 6.43 -4.69 -0.10
CA LEU A 110 7.06 -3.36 0.02
C LEU A 110 6.45 -2.35 -0.96
N ILE A 111 6.24 -2.76 -2.22
CA ILE A 111 5.55 -1.94 -3.23
C ILE A 111 4.17 -1.52 -2.74
N SER A 112 3.41 -2.44 -2.14
CA SER A 112 2.06 -2.17 -1.65
C SER A 112 1.99 -1.11 -0.56
N LEU A 113 3.05 -0.96 0.24
CA LEU A 113 3.13 0.02 1.32
C LEU A 113 3.29 1.46 0.84
N SER A 114 3.60 1.67 -0.44
CA SER A 114 3.77 2.99 -1.06
C SER A 114 4.72 3.90 -0.27
N ILE A 115 5.88 3.36 0.14
CA ILE A 115 6.92 4.12 0.84
C ILE A 115 7.46 5.19 -0.11
N ASP A 116 7.52 6.43 0.35
CA ASP A 116 8.02 7.54 -0.46
C ASP A 116 9.45 7.23 -0.96
N GLN A 117 9.76 7.55 -2.23
CA GLN A 117 11.03 7.30 -2.91
C GLN A 117 11.35 5.81 -3.18
N VAL A 118 10.51 4.87 -2.75
CA VAL A 118 10.70 3.43 -3.02
C VAL A 118 9.88 3.04 -4.25
N GLY A 119 10.56 2.83 -5.36
CA GLY A 119 10.01 2.28 -6.60
C GLY A 119 10.02 0.75 -6.61
N GLU A 120 9.56 0.19 -7.72
CA GLU A 120 9.54 -1.27 -7.90
C GLU A 120 10.96 -1.86 -7.81
N GLU A 121 11.92 -1.28 -8.55
CA GLU A 121 13.32 -1.71 -8.55
C GLU A 121 13.91 -1.71 -7.14
N THR A 122 13.82 -0.57 -6.44
CA THR A 122 14.28 -0.46 -5.05
C THR A 122 13.62 -1.48 -4.12
N ALA A 123 12.34 -1.79 -4.31
CA ALA A 123 11.65 -2.78 -3.49
C ALA A 123 12.18 -4.21 -3.73
N TYR A 124 12.52 -4.55 -4.97
CA TYR A 124 13.15 -5.82 -5.30
C TYR A 124 14.56 -5.91 -4.71
N ASP A 125 15.38 -4.86 -4.85
CA ASP A 125 16.74 -4.81 -4.30
C ASP A 125 16.73 -4.93 -2.77
N LEU A 126 15.81 -4.24 -2.09
CA LEU A 126 15.59 -4.37 -0.65
C LEU A 126 15.21 -5.80 -0.25
N ALA A 127 14.31 -6.42 -0.99
CA ALA A 127 13.85 -7.77 -0.71
C ALA A 127 14.97 -8.80 -0.90
N GLU A 128 15.74 -8.68 -1.99
CA GLU A 128 16.89 -9.55 -2.27
C GLU A 128 17.99 -9.39 -1.22
N HIS A 129 18.35 -8.14 -0.86
CA HIS A 129 19.42 -7.86 0.07
C HIS A 129 19.10 -8.31 1.51
N PHE A 130 17.92 -7.97 2.02
CA PHE A 130 17.53 -8.24 3.41
C PHE A 130 16.80 -9.57 3.61
N GLY A 131 16.20 -10.14 2.59
CA GLY A 131 15.52 -11.43 2.59
C GLY A 131 14.23 -11.49 3.43
N THR A 132 14.09 -10.67 4.46
CA THR A 132 12.92 -10.65 5.35
C THR A 132 12.45 -9.23 5.67
N LEU A 133 11.15 -9.06 5.89
CA LEU A 133 10.57 -7.80 6.34
C LEU A 133 11.19 -7.33 7.67
N GLN A 134 11.45 -8.26 8.59
CA GLN A 134 12.03 -7.95 9.90
C GLN A 134 13.44 -7.35 9.78
N ASN A 135 14.26 -7.85 8.85
CA ASN A 135 15.59 -7.30 8.62
C ASN A 135 15.51 -5.87 8.10
N ILE A 136 14.59 -5.60 7.16
CA ILE A 136 14.37 -4.23 6.64
C ILE A 136 13.88 -3.29 7.75
N GLN A 137 12.96 -3.74 8.60
CA GLN A 137 12.46 -2.94 9.73
C GLN A 137 13.55 -2.56 10.75
N ASN A 138 14.56 -3.40 10.90
CA ASN A 138 15.65 -3.22 11.85
C ASN A 138 16.87 -2.55 11.23
N ALA A 139 16.91 -2.40 9.90
CA ALA A 139 18.03 -1.83 9.19
C ALA A 139 18.29 -0.38 9.59
N THR A 140 19.54 -0.02 9.73
CA THR A 140 19.99 1.35 9.89
C THR A 140 20.05 2.07 8.53
N GLU A 141 20.08 3.40 8.52
CA GLU A 141 20.24 4.17 7.29
C GLU A 141 21.53 3.79 6.55
N ASP A 142 22.65 3.62 7.27
CA ASP A 142 23.93 3.19 6.71
C ASP A 142 23.88 1.79 6.05
N GLU A 143 23.04 0.90 6.57
CA GLU A 143 22.84 -0.42 5.96
C GLU A 143 21.96 -0.33 4.71
N LEU A 144 20.96 0.52 4.73
CA LEU A 144 20.11 0.79 3.57
C LEU A 144 20.88 1.44 2.42
N GLU A 145 21.80 2.37 2.71
CA GLU A 145 22.64 3.04 1.71
C GLU A 145 23.63 2.11 0.99
N LYS A 146 23.87 0.90 1.51
CA LYS A 146 24.74 -0.09 0.84
C LYS A 146 24.06 -0.74 -0.36
N ILE A 147 22.76 -0.57 -0.51
CA ILE A 147 21.99 -1.09 -1.64
C ILE A 147 22.20 -0.17 -2.84
N ASP A 148 22.47 -0.75 -4.00
CA ASP A 148 22.62 0.02 -5.23
C ASP A 148 21.34 0.83 -5.54
N GLY A 149 21.50 2.08 -5.91
CA GLY A 149 20.37 2.99 -6.15
C GLY A 149 19.69 3.56 -4.90
N VAL A 150 20.09 3.17 -3.69
CA VAL A 150 19.58 3.73 -2.42
C VAL A 150 20.54 4.77 -1.87
N GLY A 151 20.26 6.05 -2.14
CA GLY A 151 21.00 7.17 -1.52
C GLY A 151 20.39 7.60 -0.18
N GLY A 152 21.05 8.51 0.54
CA GLY A 152 20.63 8.98 1.87
C GLY A 152 19.18 9.41 1.99
N VAL A 153 18.63 10.09 0.97
CA VAL A 153 17.21 10.51 0.97
C VAL A 153 16.26 9.30 0.95
N VAL A 154 16.58 8.27 0.19
CA VAL A 154 15.78 7.05 0.10
C VAL A 154 15.93 6.23 1.38
N ALA A 155 17.13 6.09 1.89
CA ALA A 155 17.43 5.39 3.15
C ALA A 155 16.69 6.02 4.33
N GLU A 156 16.75 7.35 4.46
CA GLU A 156 16.02 8.11 5.47
C GLU A 156 14.50 7.90 5.34
N SER A 157 13.97 7.94 4.12
CA SER A 157 12.55 7.72 3.86
C SER A 157 12.09 6.35 4.33
N ILE A 158 12.86 5.28 3.98
CA ILE A 158 12.56 3.91 4.38
C ILE A 158 12.63 3.78 5.90
N HIS A 159 13.73 4.23 6.51
CA HIS A 159 13.95 4.13 7.95
C HIS A 159 12.83 4.83 8.73
N ASN A 160 12.51 6.08 8.38
CA ASN A 160 11.45 6.87 9.01
C ASN A 160 10.08 6.23 8.84
N TRP A 161 9.78 5.65 7.66
CA TRP A 161 8.52 4.97 7.42
C TRP A 161 8.31 3.81 8.40
N PHE A 162 9.33 2.96 8.60
CA PHE A 162 9.25 1.82 9.51
C PHE A 162 9.26 2.22 10.99
N LYS A 163 9.84 3.37 11.34
CA LYS A 163 9.82 3.92 12.72
C LYS A 163 8.53 4.65 13.07
N HIS A 164 7.75 5.04 12.07
CA HIS A 164 6.50 5.76 12.32
C HIS A 164 5.47 4.85 13.01
N LYS A 165 4.94 5.30 14.16
CA LYS A 165 4.05 4.49 15.01
C LYS A 165 2.80 3.97 14.30
N ASP A 166 2.19 4.77 13.41
CA ASP A 166 0.97 4.35 12.72
C ASP A 166 1.27 3.31 11.63
N ASN A 167 2.44 3.38 10.99
CA ASN A 167 2.89 2.36 10.04
C ASN A 167 3.21 1.04 10.76
N GLN A 168 3.80 1.10 11.95
CA GLN A 168 4.02 -0.09 12.78
C GLN A 168 2.70 -0.76 13.21
N LYS A 169 1.68 0.06 13.58
CA LYS A 169 0.34 -0.47 13.86
C LYS A 169 -0.29 -1.10 12.62
N LEU A 170 -0.15 -0.47 11.45
CA LEU A 170 -0.63 -1.03 10.19
C LEU A 170 0.03 -2.38 9.89
N LEU A 171 1.36 -2.47 9.99
CA LEU A 171 2.10 -3.72 9.78
C LEU A 171 1.67 -4.81 10.75
N ASN A 172 1.47 -4.47 12.02
CA ASN A 172 0.97 -5.40 13.03
C ASN A 172 -0.46 -5.91 12.74
N ARG A 173 -1.32 -5.08 12.13
CA ARG A 173 -2.65 -5.52 11.70
C ARG A 173 -2.57 -6.39 10.45
N LEU A 174 -1.82 -5.95 9.43
CA LEU A 174 -1.61 -6.72 8.20
C LEU A 174 -1.02 -8.12 8.48
N SER A 175 -0.06 -8.23 9.38
CA SER A 175 0.57 -9.52 9.72
C SER A 175 -0.37 -10.56 10.34
N LYS A 176 -1.56 -10.14 10.79
CA LYS A 176 -2.60 -11.07 11.27
C LYS A 176 -3.35 -11.76 10.12
N HIS A 177 -3.31 -11.18 8.95
CA HIS A 177 -4.10 -11.61 7.78
C HIS A 177 -3.23 -12.05 6.61
N VAL A 178 -2.02 -11.49 6.51
CA VAL A 178 -1.13 -11.66 5.36
C VAL A 178 0.18 -12.30 5.80
N LYS A 179 0.63 -13.26 5.00
CA LYS A 179 1.93 -13.91 5.15
C LYS A 179 2.88 -13.41 4.07
N VAL A 180 3.89 -12.65 4.49
CA VAL A 180 4.96 -12.19 3.61
C VAL A 180 5.98 -13.32 3.46
N LYS A 181 6.22 -13.75 2.22
CA LYS A 181 7.22 -14.78 1.92
C LYS A 181 8.62 -14.19 2.09
N THR A 182 9.50 -14.95 2.72
CA THR A 182 10.92 -14.61 2.75
C THR A 182 11.52 -14.92 1.38
N GLU A 183 12.29 -14.00 0.83
CA GLU A 183 13.15 -14.34 -0.28
C GLU A 183 14.31 -15.16 0.26
N LYS A 184 14.53 -16.36 -0.30
CA LYS A 184 15.74 -17.11 -0.02
C LYS A 184 16.86 -16.32 -0.67
N GLY A 185 17.66 -15.63 0.14
CA GLY A 185 18.87 -15.01 -0.35
C GLY A 185 19.65 -16.05 -1.16
N ASN A 186 19.99 -15.71 -2.39
CA ASN A 186 21.03 -16.42 -3.10
C ASN A 186 22.30 -16.29 -2.25
N SER A 187 22.57 -17.30 -1.45
CA SER A 187 23.89 -17.48 -0.88
C SER A 187 24.82 -17.78 -2.05
N PHE A 188 25.36 -16.74 -2.66
CA PHE A 188 26.55 -16.89 -3.47
C PHE A 188 27.68 -17.25 -2.50
N LEU A 189 28.07 -18.54 -2.54
CA LEU A 189 29.34 -19.01 -2.04
C LEU A 189 30.47 -18.42 -2.88
#